data_2a6e40db23439a2310e4b1380b89de79
#
_entry.id   2a6e40db23439a2310e4b1380b89de79
#
_cell.length_a   1.000
_cell.length_b   1.000
_cell.length_c   1.000
_cell.angle_alpha   90.00
_cell.angle_beta   90.00
_cell.angle_gamma   90.00
#
_symmetry.space_group_name_H-M   'P 1'
#
loop_
_entity.id
_entity.type
_entity.pdbx_description
1 polymer ?
#
loop_
_entity_poly.entity_id
_entity_poly.type
_entity_poly.pdbx_seq_one_letter_code
_entity_poly.pdbx_strand_id
1 'polypeptide(L)'
;MKDSLKPGLTYQFKYEVPEDKTVPFLYPEAPELQQMPKVLATGFMVGLFEWTCIQAVNPHIDWPDEQTVGIGINLNHLAATPPGLTVNVEVKLEEVDGRRLVFSIVADDGIDTISKGTHERFIIDAAKFNARVADKRK
;
A
#
# COMPACT_ATOMS: atom_id res chain seq x y z
N MET A 1 -7.67 3.79 18.47
CA MET A 1 -6.22 3.78 18.30
C MET A 1 -5.53 3.64 19.66
N LYS A 2 -4.45 2.90 19.69
CA LYS A 2 -3.72 2.61 20.91
C LYS A 2 -2.57 3.59 21.10
N ASP A 3 -2.11 3.75 22.35
CA ASP A 3 -1.00 4.64 22.67
C ASP A 3 0.33 4.21 22.05
N SER A 4 0.44 2.94 21.65
CA SER A 4 1.62 2.40 20.99
C SER A 4 1.77 2.88 19.54
N LEU A 5 0.73 3.47 18.94
CA LEU A 5 0.80 4.03 17.59
C LEU A 5 1.52 5.37 17.64
N LYS A 6 2.81 5.36 17.36
CA LYS A 6 3.70 6.51 17.51
C LYS A 6 4.63 6.64 16.31
N PRO A 7 5.04 7.88 15.98
CA PRO A 7 6.11 8.08 15.00
C PRO A 7 7.36 7.26 15.35
N GLY A 8 8.02 6.74 14.32
CA GLY A 8 9.18 5.87 14.47
C GLY A 8 8.86 4.39 14.32
N LEU A 9 7.58 4.00 14.31
CA LEU A 9 7.17 2.64 14.01
C LEU A 9 7.68 2.24 12.62
N THR A 10 8.39 1.11 12.53
CA THR A 10 8.89 0.58 11.27
C THR A 10 8.34 -0.82 11.03
N TYR A 11 8.22 -1.18 9.76
CA TYR A 11 7.76 -2.50 9.38
C TYR A 11 8.38 -2.88 8.04
N GLN A 12 8.67 -4.17 7.87
CA GLN A 12 9.25 -4.72 6.66
C GLN A 12 8.39 -5.88 6.18
N PHE A 13 8.11 -5.91 4.87
CA PHE A 13 7.36 -6.98 4.26
C PHE A 13 8.03 -7.42 2.97
N LYS A 14 8.20 -8.73 2.80
CA LYS A 14 8.77 -9.34 1.59
C LYS A 14 7.67 -10.04 0.82
N TYR A 15 7.61 -9.78 -0.48
CA TYR A 15 6.58 -10.32 -1.35
C TYR A 15 7.19 -10.79 -2.66
N GLU A 16 7.10 -12.08 -2.95
CA GLU A 16 7.51 -12.62 -4.25
C GLU A 16 6.46 -12.25 -5.29
N VAL A 17 6.87 -11.58 -6.37
CA VAL A 17 5.96 -11.10 -7.41
C VAL A 17 5.40 -12.28 -8.20
N PRO A 18 4.09 -12.56 -8.12
CA PRO A 18 3.48 -13.58 -8.96
C PRO A 18 3.13 -13.02 -10.34
N GLU A 19 2.86 -13.90 -11.27
CA GLU A 19 2.54 -13.50 -12.64
C GLU A 19 1.27 -12.65 -12.73
N ASP A 20 0.29 -12.89 -11.86
CA ASP A 20 -0.99 -12.18 -11.88
C ASP A 20 -0.94 -10.78 -11.25
N LYS A 21 0.23 -10.29 -10.87
CA LYS A 21 0.45 -8.91 -10.42
C LYS A 21 1.20 -8.08 -11.46
N THR A 22 1.29 -8.56 -12.68
CA THR A 22 1.92 -7.84 -13.78
C THR A 22 0.91 -6.96 -14.53
N VAL A 23 1.42 -6.05 -15.35
CA VAL A 23 0.62 -4.99 -16.00
C VAL A 23 -0.62 -5.52 -16.73
N PRO A 24 -0.57 -6.62 -17.51
CA PRO A 24 -1.76 -7.13 -18.20
C PRO A 24 -2.93 -7.49 -17.28
N PHE A 25 -2.66 -7.78 -16.01
CA PHE A 25 -3.70 -8.19 -15.04
C PHE A 25 -4.38 -7.03 -14.34
N LEU A 26 -3.92 -5.78 -14.55
CA LEU A 26 -4.59 -4.62 -13.96
C LEU A 26 -6.03 -4.49 -14.43
N TYR A 27 -6.22 -4.54 -15.74
CA TYR A 27 -7.52 -4.48 -16.38
C TYR A 27 -7.55 -5.49 -17.52
N PRO A 28 -8.02 -6.72 -17.27
CA PRO A 28 -8.06 -7.76 -18.30
C PRO A 28 -8.83 -7.33 -19.55
N GLU A 29 -9.82 -6.45 -19.42
CA GLU A 29 -10.63 -5.90 -20.52
C GLU A 29 -9.93 -4.81 -21.34
N ALA A 30 -8.77 -4.32 -20.90
CA ALA A 30 -8.06 -3.25 -21.60
C ALA A 30 -7.09 -3.83 -22.64
N PRO A 31 -7.35 -3.66 -23.96
CA PRO A 31 -6.47 -4.23 -24.99
C PRO A 31 -5.03 -3.70 -24.93
N GLU A 32 -4.88 -2.43 -24.58
CA GLU A 32 -3.59 -1.76 -24.50
C GLU A 32 -2.70 -2.41 -23.43
N LEU A 33 -3.28 -2.74 -22.26
CA LEU A 33 -2.53 -3.35 -21.16
C LEU A 33 -2.09 -4.78 -21.50
N GLN A 34 -2.85 -5.48 -22.35
CA GLN A 34 -2.49 -6.85 -22.76
C GLN A 34 -1.22 -6.89 -23.61
N GLN A 35 -0.84 -5.76 -24.23
CA GLN A 35 0.37 -5.62 -25.04
C GLN A 35 1.57 -5.13 -24.22
N MET A 36 1.38 -4.81 -22.96
CA MET A 36 2.43 -4.24 -22.12
C MET A 36 3.36 -5.32 -21.54
N PRO A 37 4.59 -4.93 -21.14
CA PRO A 37 5.51 -5.88 -20.51
C PRO A 37 4.93 -6.54 -19.27
N LYS A 38 5.26 -7.82 -19.08
CA LYS A 38 4.85 -8.60 -17.91
C LYS A 38 5.79 -8.33 -16.74
N VAL A 39 5.68 -7.17 -16.15
CA VAL A 39 6.42 -6.74 -14.98
C VAL A 39 5.44 -6.25 -13.92
N LEU A 40 5.90 -6.17 -12.67
CA LEU A 40 5.06 -5.67 -11.56
C LEU A 40 4.40 -4.35 -11.97
N ALA A 41 3.08 -4.34 -11.97
CA ALA A 41 2.33 -3.15 -12.34
C ALA A 41 2.42 -2.08 -11.26
N THR A 42 2.52 -0.82 -11.66
CA THR A 42 2.53 0.31 -10.72
C THR A 42 1.32 0.27 -9.78
N GLY A 43 0.13 0.00 -10.30
CA GLY A 43 -1.08 -0.11 -9.48
C GLY A 43 -1.00 -1.21 -8.43
N PHE A 44 -0.47 -2.38 -8.78
CA PHE A 44 -0.26 -3.47 -7.83
C PHE A 44 0.87 -3.16 -6.83
N MET A 45 1.91 -2.46 -7.28
CA MET A 45 2.98 -2.02 -6.39
C MET A 45 2.44 -1.07 -5.31
N VAL A 46 1.62 -0.11 -5.69
CA VAL A 46 0.96 0.79 -4.74
C VAL A 46 0.09 0.00 -3.76
N GLY A 47 -0.69 -0.94 -4.26
CA GLY A 47 -1.51 -1.82 -3.41
C GLY A 47 -0.68 -2.63 -2.41
N LEU A 48 0.49 -3.12 -2.84
CA LEU A 48 1.42 -3.83 -1.96
C LEU A 48 1.93 -2.91 -0.84
N PHE A 49 2.22 -1.66 -1.16
CA PHE A 49 2.68 -0.68 -0.18
C PHE A 49 1.57 -0.32 0.81
N GLU A 50 0.34 -0.17 0.34
CA GLU A 50 -0.82 0.02 1.21
C GLU A 50 -0.96 -1.15 2.17
N TRP A 51 -0.88 -2.36 1.67
CA TRP A 51 -0.98 -3.58 2.50
C TRP A 51 0.13 -3.63 3.56
N THR A 52 1.34 -3.24 3.20
CA THR A 52 2.47 -3.19 4.14
C THR A 52 2.20 -2.19 5.27
N CYS A 53 1.69 -1.01 4.94
CA CYS A 53 1.33 0.01 5.94
C CYS A 53 0.18 -0.47 6.83
N ILE A 54 -0.82 -1.15 6.27
CA ILE A 54 -1.91 -1.76 7.03
C ILE A 54 -1.38 -2.77 8.04
N GLN A 55 -0.48 -3.64 7.62
CA GLN A 55 0.13 -4.63 8.51
C GLN A 55 0.91 -3.96 9.65
N ALA A 56 1.60 -2.86 9.35
CA ALA A 56 2.36 -2.12 10.36
C ALA A 56 1.44 -1.51 11.44
N VAL A 57 0.28 -1.03 11.04
CA VAL A 57 -0.63 -0.27 11.90
C VAL A 57 -1.57 -1.16 12.69
N ASN A 58 -2.05 -2.25 12.11
CA ASN A 58 -3.14 -3.04 12.70
C ASN A 58 -2.92 -3.49 14.15
N PRO A 59 -1.71 -3.85 14.60
CA PRO A 59 -1.48 -4.18 16.01
C PRO A 59 -1.68 -2.99 16.96
N HIS A 60 -1.74 -1.75 16.43
CA HIS A 60 -1.78 -0.51 17.20
C HIS A 60 -3.13 0.20 17.12
N ILE A 61 -4.13 -0.44 16.53
CA ILE A 61 -5.53 0.05 16.47
C ILE A 61 -6.47 -1.08 16.91
N ASP A 62 -7.75 -0.77 17.06
CA ASP A 62 -8.79 -1.76 17.39
C ASP A 62 -9.31 -2.44 16.11
N TRP A 63 -8.44 -3.15 15.45
CA TRP A 63 -8.79 -3.91 14.25
C TRP A 63 -9.72 -5.08 14.62
N PRO A 64 -10.80 -5.34 13.86
CA PRO A 64 -11.20 -4.70 12.60
C PRO A 64 -12.23 -3.56 12.74
N ASP A 65 -12.61 -3.17 13.95
CA ASP A 65 -13.56 -2.08 14.16
C ASP A 65 -12.98 -0.73 13.74
N GLU A 66 -11.70 -0.52 14.02
CA GLU A 66 -10.89 0.53 13.43
C GLU A 66 -10.10 -0.04 12.26
N GLN A 67 -10.02 0.73 11.18
CA GLN A 67 -9.24 0.40 9.98
C GLN A 67 -8.56 1.66 9.48
N THR A 68 -7.67 1.53 8.51
CA THR A 68 -7.13 2.68 7.81
C THR A 68 -7.49 2.62 6.33
N VAL A 69 -7.74 3.79 5.76
CA VAL A 69 -7.93 3.96 4.30
C VAL A 69 -6.83 4.86 3.76
N GLY A 70 -6.42 4.62 2.51
CA GLY A 70 -5.45 5.46 1.83
C GLY A 70 -6.08 6.80 1.45
N ILE A 71 -5.39 7.90 1.73
CA ILE A 71 -5.85 9.25 1.39
C ILE A 71 -4.85 10.04 0.54
N GLY A 72 -3.63 9.56 0.40
CA GLY A 72 -2.64 10.22 -0.43
C GLY A 72 -1.49 9.29 -0.75
N ILE A 73 -0.91 9.48 -1.92
CA ILE A 73 0.23 8.71 -2.39
C ILE A 73 1.15 9.63 -3.20
N ASN A 74 2.43 9.57 -2.92
CA ASN A 74 3.45 10.29 -3.66
C ASN A 74 4.68 9.39 -3.78
N LEU A 75 4.65 8.54 -4.78
CA LEU A 75 5.68 7.52 -5.02
C LEU A 75 6.20 7.64 -6.44
N ASN A 76 7.40 7.12 -6.65
CA ASN A 76 7.92 6.86 -7.98
C ASN A 76 7.93 5.35 -8.26
N HIS A 77 8.23 4.99 -9.50
CA HIS A 77 8.44 3.61 -9.91
C HIS A 77 9.69 3.58 -10.78
N LEU A 78 10.83 3.33 -10.14
CA LEU A 78 12.16 3.59 -10.71
C LEU A 78 12.70 2.48 -11.59
N ALA A 79 12.25 1.24 -11.38
CA ALA A 79 12.74 0.09 -12.12
C ALA A 79 11.65 -0.97 -12.23
N ALA A 80 11.66 -1.72 -13.34
CA ALA A 80 10.72 -2.81 -13.59
C ALA A 80 11.17 -4.08 -12.87
N THR A 81 10.20 -4.81 -12.32
CA THR A 81 10.45 -6.08 -11.62
C THR A 81 9.69 -7.21 -12.29
N PRO A 82 10.39 -8.22 -12.84
CA PRO A 82 9.73 -9.39 -13.41
C PRO A 82 9.16 -10.31 -12.32
N PRO A 83 8.19 -11.18 -12.67
CA PRO A 83 7.75 -12.22 -11.75
C PRO A 83 8.89 -13.10 -11.26
N GLY A 84 8.80 -13.58 -10.02
CA GLY A 84 9.79 -14.44 -9.40
C GLY A 84 10.79 -13.71 -8.53
N LEU A 85 11.00 -12.41 -8.72
CA LEU A 85 11.79 -11.62 -7.80
C LEU A 85 10.98 -11.27 -6.57
N THR A 86 11.68 -11.09 -5.44
CA THR A 86 11.05 -10.71 -4.17
C THR A 86 11.21 -9.21 -3.95
N VAL A 87 10.10 -8.53 -3.79
CA VAL A 87 10.08 -7.12 -3.39
C VAL A 87 10.16 -7.03 -1.88
N ASN A 88 11.13 -6.28 -1.39
CA ASN A 88 11.29 -5.94 0.01
C ASN A 88 10.77 -4.53 0.22
N VAL A 89 9.71 -4.38 1.01
CA VAL A 89 9.08 -3.10 1.32
C VAL A 89 9.41 -2.71 2.76
N GLU A 90 9.98 -1.53 2.93
CA GLU A 90 10.23 -0.97 4.26
C GLU A 90 9.40 0.30 4.42
N VAL A 91 8.62 0.35 5.50
CA VAL A 91 7.79 1.50 5.83
C VAL A 91 8.14 2.02 7.20
N LYS A 92 8.04 3.34 7.35
CA LYS A 92 8.24 4.01 8.62
C LYS A 92 7.12 5.02 8.83
N LEU A 93 6.47 4.95 9.98
CA LEU A 93 5.48 5.94 10.37
C LEU A 93 6.22 7.22 10.81
N GLU A 94 6.12 8.27 9.99
CA GLU A 94 6.82 9.53 10.20
C GLU A 94 6.01 10.49 11.07
N GLU A 95 4.69 10.47 10.94
CA GLU A 95 3.83 11.45 11.59
C GLU A 95 2.48 10.83 11.96
N VAL A 96 2.00 11.16 13.14
CA VAL A 96 0.63 10.89 13.60
C VAL A 96 0.00 12.23 13.94
N ASP A 97 -0.96 12.66 13.14
CA ASP A 97 -1.70 13.91 13.34
C ASP A 97 -3.17 13.59 13.51
N GLY A 98 -3.61 13.43 14.76
CA GLY A 98 -4.95 12.92 15.06
C GLY A 98 -5.10 11.52 14.47
N ARG A 99 -6.01 11.38 13.50
CA ARG A 99 -6.26 10.11 12.79
C ARG A 99 -5.52 10.00 11.46
N ARG A 100 -4.76 11.02 11.09
CA ARG A 100 -3.96 11.03 9.87
C ARG A 100 -2.57 10.47 10.15
N LEU A 101 -2.15 9.50 9.33
CA LEU A 101 -0.87 8.83 9.43
C LEU A 101 -0.06 9.11 8.16
N VAL A 102 1.21 9.47 8.33
CA VAL A 102 2.13 9.68 7.20
C VAL A 102 3.27 8.69 7.29
N PHE A 103 3.45 7.93 6.21
CA PHE A 103 4.51 6.94 6.08
C PHE A 103 5.54 7.38 5.05
N SER A 104 6.81 7.07 5.32
CA SER A 104 7.83 6.99 4.28
C SER A 104 7.99 5.53 3.86
N ILE A 105 8.25 5.32 2.55
CA ILE A 105 8.35 3.99 1.97
C ILE A 105 9.59 3.92 1.11
N VAL A 106 10.31 2.82 1.21
CA VAL A 106 11.36 2.46 0.26
C VAL A 106 11.22 0.97 -0.05
N ALA A 107 11.38 0.63 -1.32
CA ALA A 107 11.28 -0.76 -1.77
C ALA A 107 12.35 -1.09 -2.79
N ASP A 108 12.85 -2.33 -2.72
CA ASP A 108 13.81 -2.90 -3.68
C ASP A 108 13.35 -4.29 -4.12
N ASP A 109 13.89 -4.77 -5.25
CA ASP A 109 13.60 -6.11 -5.75
C ASP A 109 14.80 -7.06 -5.67
N GLY A 110 15.79 -6.68 -4.86
CA GLY A 110 17.03 -7.42 -4.69
C GLY A 110 18.11 -7.04 -5.71
N ILE A 111 17.74 -6.34 -6.76
CA ILE A 111 18.65 -5.85 -7.81
C ILE A 111 18.65 -4.32 -7.84
N ASP A 112 17.47 -3.73 -7.87
CA ASP A 112 17.27 -2.28 -7.95
C ASP A 112 16.38 -1.77 -6.82
N THR A 113 16.59 -0.49 -6.45
CA THR A 113 15.56 0.25 -5.72
C THR A 113 14.43 0.54 -6.70
N ILE A 114 13.22 0.08 -6.39
CA ILE A 114 12.08 0.22 -7.31
C ILE A 114 11.18 1.40 -6.98
N SER A 115 11.17 1.84 -5.71
CA SER A 115 10.31 2.98 -5.31
C SER A 115 10.82 3.65 -4.05
N LYS A 116 10.60 4.95 -3.99
CA LYS A 116 10.74 5.78 -2.77
C LYS A 116 9.62 6.80 -2.75
N GLY A 117 9.12 7.12 -1.57
CA GLY A 117 8.14 8.18 -1.44
C GLY A 117 7.40 8.15 -0.13
N THR A 118 6.19 8.70 -0.16
CA THR A 118 5.33 8.86 1.01
C THR A 118 3.92 8.36 0.73
N HIS A 119 3.24 7.97 1.80
CA HIS A 119 1.86 7.49 1.73
C HIS A 119 1.12 7.97 2.97
N GLU A 120 -0.08 8.45 2.77
CA GLU A 120 -0.93 8.91 3.86
C GLU A 120 -2.13 8.02 4.00
N ARG A 121 -2.47 7.70 5.25
CA ARG A 121 -3.64 6.91 5.60
C ARG A 121 -4.43 7.62 6.69
N PHE A 122 -5.70 7.27 6.79
CA PHE A 122 -6.59 7.85 7.79
C PHE A 122 -7.30 6.73 8.56
N ILE A 123 -7.29 6.83 9.89
CA ILE A 123 -7.99 5.87 10.76
C ILE A 123 -9.48 6.15 10.72
N ILE A 124 -10.27 5.13 10.39
CA ILE A 124 -11.72 5.21 10.31
C ILE A 124 -12.37 4.29 11.34
N ASP A 125 -13.58 4.63 11.72
CA ASP A 125 -14.55 3.71 12.32
C ASP A 125 -15.22 2.97 11.16
N ALA A 126 -14.97 1.68 11.03
CA ALA A 126 -15.39 0.92 9.85
C ALA A 126 -16.92 0.95 9.66
N ALA A 127 -17.70 0.82 10.73
CA ALA A 127 -19.15 0.82 10.63
C ALA A 127 -19.68 2.18 10.14
N LYS A 128 -19.18 3.28 10.71
CA LYS A 128 -19.58 4.63 10.30
C LYS A 128 -19.15 4.95 8.87
N PHE A 129 -17.95 4.54 8.51
CA PHE A 129 -17.43 4.73 7.15
C PHE A 129 -18.30 3.99 6.13
N ASN A 130 -18.59 2.72 6.38
CA ASN A 130 -19.40 1.90 5.48
C ASN A 130 -20.83 2.44 5.34
N ALA A 131 -21.42 2.96 6.41
CA ALA A 131 -22.73 3.58 6.37
C ALA A 131 -22.74 4.81 5.43
N ARG A 132 -21.73 5.65 5.51
CA ARG A 132 -21.60 6.81 4.61
C ARG A 132 -21.36 6.40 3.14
N VAL A 133 -20.58 5.37 2.91
CA VAL A 133 -20.36 4.85 1.55
C VAL A 133 -21.68 4.31 0.97
N ALA A 134 -22.47 3.60 1.78
CA ALA A 134 -23.78 3.09 1.35
C ALA A 134 -24.72 4.23 0.90
N ASP A 135 -24.64 5.41 1.52
CA ASP A 135 -25.45 6.57 1.16
C ASP A 135 -25.19 7.08 -0.26
N LYS A 136 -24.01 6.83 -0.83
CA LYS A 136 -23.69 7.21 -2.21
C LYS A 136 -24.49 6.42 -3.25
N ARG A 137 -25.09 5.32 -2.87
CA ARG A 137 -25.83 4.42 -3.78
C ARG A 137 -27.33 4.63 -3.73
N LYS A 138 -27.79 5.60 -2.95
CA LYS A 138 -29.22 5.96 -2.84
C LYS A 138 -29.65 6.92 -3.93
#